data_ea59488ae4b02b89807738d173fff89a
#
_entry.id   ea59488ae4b02b89807738d173fff89a
#
_cell.length_a   1.000
_cell.length_b   1.000
_cell.length_c   1.000
_cell.angle_alpha   90.00
_cell.angle_beta   90.00
_cell.angle_gamma   90.00
#
_symmetry.space_group_name_H-M   'P 1'
#
loop_
_entity.id
_entity.type
_entity.pdbx_description
1 polymer ?
#
loop_
_entity_poly.entity_id
_entity_poly.type
_entity_poly.pdbx_seq_one_letter_code
_entity_poly.pdbx_strand_id
1 'polypeptide(L)'
;MRGKIQIGYLVSYDYELLKNSIPTVYSEANAIFLAIDINRQTWKGESIFIDDSFFEWIKVFDTEKKITIYEDTFYIPHLTTMECEIRERKMLSLKMGIGNWLIQIDSDEYFVDFKKFVSNLRKYDSYLVNPEQRPIQICAFWIMLYKYTENGILYVDKPLKAIFATNYPSYKNGRRIKGRQIYTNNIVLHESLSRSEEELRFKFENWGHNTDVNKDFLAKWLVVNETNYKEYKDFYYLQPKKWKKLAFFPTKNIAEIKDVIQKERKLNVLSSVIYVKNLGHKLKFLLKKKLQE
;
A
#
# COMPACT_ATOMS: atom_id res chain seq x y z
N MET A 1 -4.72 21.93 -17.24
CA MET A 1 -3.46 21.77 -16.46
C MET A 1 -3.25 20.30 -16.15
N ARG A 2 -2.02 19.83 -16.22
CA ARG A 2 -1.66 18.45 -15.84
C ARG A 2 -1.60 18.38 -14.31
N GLY A 3 -2.39 17.50 -13.67
CA GLY A 3 -2.37 17.37 -12.22
C GLY A 3 -1.00 16.91 -11.68
N LYS A 4 -0.65 17.31 -10.47
CA LYS A 4 0.58 16.88 -9.81
C LYS A 4 0.48 15.41 -9.35
N ILE A 5 1.61 14.73 -9.26
CA ILE A 5 1.77 13.43 -8.62
C ILE A 5 2.13 13.69 -7.16
N GLN A 6 1.14 13.59 -6.29
CA GLN A 6 1.28 13.80 -4.86
C GLN A 6 1.29 12.45 -4.15
N ILE A 7 2.31 12.19 -3.35
CA ILE A 7 2.49 10.93 -2.63
C ILE A 7 2.35 11.20 -1.15
N GLY A 8 1.61 10.36 -0.46
CA GLY A 8 1.43 10.41 0.98
C GLY A 8 1.75 9.07 1.62
N TYR A 9 2.51 9.11 2.70
CA TYR A 9 2.82 8.00 3.57
C TYR A 9 2.23 8.25 4.96
N LEU A 10 1.64 7.20 5.54
CA LEU A 10 1.28 7.18 6.95
C LEU A 10 2.47 6.57 7.69
N VAL A 11 3.10 7.36 8.55
CA VAL A 11 4.37 7.00 9.19
C VAL A 11 4.13 6.62 10.64
N SER A 12 4.55 5.42 11.02
CA SER A 12 4.40 4.90 12.37
C SER A 12 5.65 4.10 12.78
N TYR A 13 5.49 3.05 13.55
CA TYR A 13 6.56 2.19 14.08
C TYR A 13 7.47 1.56 13.02
N ASP A 14 7.03 1.44 11.78
CA ASP A 14 7.77 0.84 10.65
C ASP A 14 8.42 1.90 9.73
N TYR A 15 8.69 3.09 10.25
CA TYR A 15 9.26 4.23 9.51
C TYR A 15 10.59 3.90 8.80
N GLU A 16 11.40 2.99 9.33
CA GLU A 16 12.68 2.59 8.71
C GLU A 16 12.49 1.99 7.30
N LEU A 17 11.35 1.32 7.05
CA LEU A 17 11.03 0.75 5.75
C LEU A 17 10.83 1.82 4.66
N LEU A 18 10.59 3.07 5.05
CA LEU A 18 10.53 4.20 4.12
C LEU A 18 11.84 4.42 3.37
N LYS A 19 12.97 4.04 3.96
CA LYS A 19 14.29 4.08 3.29
C LYS A 19 14.34 3.19 2.04
N ASN A 20 13.49 2.15 1.98
CA ASN A 20 13.32 1.30 0.79
C ASN A 20 12.15 1.78 -0.09
N SER A 21 11.09 2.34 0.49
CA SER A 21 9.88 2.72 -0.23
C SER A 21 10.04 4.05 -1.00
N ILE A 22 10.46 5.11 -0.32
CA ILE A 22 10.59 6.46 -0.91
C ILE A 22 11.46 6.47 -2.18
N PRO A 23 12.64 5.81 -2.24
CA PRO A 23 13.45 5.79 -3.45
C PRO A 23 12.73 5.22 -4.67
N THR A 24 11.76 4.33 -4.48
CA THR A 24 11.03 3.71 -5.60
C THR A 24 10.10 4.68 -6.33
N VAL A 25 9.74 5.81 -5.71
CA VAL A 25 8.75 6.77 -6.21
C VAL A 25 9.28 8.19 -6.37
N TYR A 26 10.43 8.50 -5.78
CA TYR A 26 10.96 9.84 -5.63
C TYR A 26 11.11 10.59 -6.95
N SER A 27 11.67 9.94 -7.99
CA SER A 27 11.94 10.58 -9.29
C SER A 27 10.67 11.11 -9.98
N GLU A 28 9.55 10.40 -9.85
CA GLU A 28 8.30 10.75 -10.53
C GLU A 28 7.35 11.59 -9.66
N ALA A 29 7.65 11.74 -8.37
CA ALA A 29 6.86 12.55 -7.44
C ALA A 29 7.06 14.04 -7.68
N ASN A 30 5.97 14.81 -7.60
CA ASN A 30 6.03 16.27 -7.50
C ASN A 30 6.16 16.73 -6.03
N ALA A 31 5.57 16.00 -5.09
CA ALA A 31 5.79 16.14 -3.67
C ALA A 31 5.46 14.84 -2.94
N ILE A 32 6.09 14.63 -1.79
CA ILE A 32 5.92 13.50 -0.89
C ILE A 32 5.59 14.05 0.50
N PHE A 33 4.52 13.56 1.11
CA PHE A 33 4.08 13.97 2.43
C PHE A 33 4.21 12.78 3.38
N LEU A 34 4.90 12.99 4.50
CA LEU A 34 5.03 12.01 5.56
C LEU A 34 4.13 12.44 6.72
N ALA A 35 2.98 11.78 6.87
CA ALA A 35 2.05 12.05 7.97
C ALA A 35 2.53 11.32 9.22
N ILE A 36 2.78 12.06 10.29
CA ILE A 36 3.29 11.55 11.57
C ILE A 36 2.37 12.08 12.68
N ASP A 37 1.86 11.20 13.54
CA ASP A 37 1.10 11.66 14.70
C ASP A 37 1.98 12.56 15.59
N ILE A 38 1.46 13.74 15.94
CA ILE A 38 2.24 14.75 16.68
C ILE A 38 2.68 14.25 18.07
N ASN A 39 1.90 13.34 18.66
CA ASN A 39 2.19 12.74 19.96
C ASN A 39 2.93 11.40 19.82
N ARG A 40 3.32 11.02 18.57
CA ARG A 40 3.98 9.73 18.29
C ARG A 40 3.16 8.54 18.79
N GLN A 41 1.89 8.49 18.41
CA GLN A 41 0.97 7.43 18.79
C GLN A 41 0.52 6.61 17.58
N THR A 42 0.32 5.30 17.80
CA THR A 42 -0.37 4.43 16.83
C THR A 42 -1.88 4.73 16.81
N TRP A 43 -2.63 4.16 15.87
CA TRP A 43 -4.10 4.27 15.86
C TRP A 43 -4.79 3.60 17.05
N LYS A 44 -4.05 2.85 17.87
CA LYS A 44 -4.51 2.28 19.14
C LYS A 44 -4.14 3.13 20.35
N GLY A 45 -3.25 4.13 20.15
CA GLY A 45 -2.76 5.01 21.21
C GLY A 45 -1.45 4.55 21.86
N GLU A 46 -0.84 3.48 21.37
CA GLU A 46 0.48 3.05 21.85
C GLU A 46 1.55 4.04 21.39
N SER A 47 2.48 4.37 22.27
CA SER A 47 3.59 5.26 21.95
C SER A 47 4.58 4.59 21.00
N ILE A 48 5.06 5.35 20.03
CA ILE A 48 6.11 4.93 19.10
C ILE A 48 7.31 5.86 19.23
N PHE A 49 8.47 5.34 18.92
CA PHE A 49 9.70 6.12 18.82
C PHE A 49 10.13 6.18 17.35
N ILE A 50 10.48 7.37 16.89
CA ILE A 50 11.11 7.61 15.59
C ILE A 50 12.46 8.23 15.85
N ASP A 51 13.52 7.52 15.46
CA ASP A 51 14.89 7.96 15.70
C ASP A 51 15.25 9.21 14.88
N ASP A 52 16.01 10.11 15.45
CA ASP A 52 16.43 11.35 14.77
C ASP A 52 17.26 11.07 13.51
N SER A 53 17.97 9.96 13.46
CA SER A 53 18.72 9.53 12.27
C SER A 53 17.83 9.31 11.04
N PHE A 54 16.55 9.02 11.22
CA PHE A 54 15.59 8.97 10.12
C PHE A 54 15.37 10.35 9.50
N PHE A 55 15.22 11.38 10.31
CA PHE A 55 15.04 12.74 9.79
C PHE A 55 16.34 13.28 9.17
N GLU A 56 17.50 12.92 9.72
CA GLU A 56 18.78 13.24 9.09
C GLU A 56 18.94 12.54 7.74
N TRP A 57 18.53 11.27 7.63
CA TRP A 57 18.50 10.58 6.37
C TRP A 57 17.59 11.29 5.34
N ILE A 58 16.39 11.74 5.75
CA ILE A 58 15.50 12.51 4.86
C ILE A 58 16.21 13.76 4.34
N LYS A 59 16.84 14.53 5.21
CA LYS A 59 17.55 15.77 4.83
C LYS A 59 18.64 15.52 3.79
N VAL A 60 19.37 14.42 3.91
CA VAL A 60 20.43 14.03 2.97
C VAL A 60 19.84 13.50 1.67
N PHE A 61 18.79 12.67 1.75
CA PHE A 61 18.18 12.03 0.60
C PHE A 61 17.39 13.00 -0.28
N ASP A 62 16.67 13.96 0.33
CA ASP A 62 15.73 14.86 -0.36
C ASP A 62 16.41 16.03 -1.05
N THR A 63 17.27 15.73 -2.03
CA THR A 63 18.05 16.74 -2.77
C THR A 63 17.19 17.71 -3.58
N GLU A 64 16.00 17.30 -3.98
CA GLU A 64 15.06 18.14 -4.74
C GLU A 64 13.99 18.83 -3.88
N LYS A 65 14.08 18.69 -2.54
CA LYS A 65 13.15 19.28 -1.56
C LYS A 65 11.68 18.95 -1.83
N LYS A 66 11.41 17.68 -2.14
CA LYS A 66 10.06 17.14 -2.43
C LYS A 66 9.35 16.63 -1.19
N ILE A 67 10.08 16.35 -0.08
CA ILE A 67 9.54 15.71 1.11
C ILE A 67 9.07 16.76 2.11
N THR A 68 7.85 16.61 2.58
CA THR A 68 7.25 17.46 3.63
C THR A 68 6.81 16.58 4.78
N ILE A 69 7.29 16.86 5.99
CA ILE A 69 6.76 16.28 7.21
C ILE A 69 5.43 16.98 7.52
N TYR A 70 4.37 16.18 7.71
CA TYR A 70 3.06 16.66 8.09
C TYR A 70 2.68 16.06 9.44
N GLU A 71 2.75 16.87 10.47
CA GLU A 71 2.38 16.48 11.84
C GLU A 71 0.99 17.01 12.17
N ASP A 72 0.16 16.15 12.76
CA ASP A 72 -1.17 16.48 13.23
C ASP A 72 -1.62 15.41 14.26
N THR A 73 -2.72 15.64 14.96
CA THR A 73 -3.32 14.66 15.86
C THR A 73 -4.12 13.65 15.05
N PHE A 74 -3.58 12.47 14.79
CA PHE A 74 -4.26 11.42 14.02
C PHE A 74 -4.98 10.42 14.91
N TYR A 75 -4.37 10.03 16.03
CA TYR A 75 -5.03 9.22 17.04
C TYR A 75 -6.10 10.00 17.80
N ILE A 76 -7.27 9.39 17.95
CA ILE A 76 -8.38 9.92 18.74
C ILE A 76 -8.90 8.80 19.64
N PRO A 77 -8.89 8.94 20.99
CA PRO A 77 -9.17 7.84 21.92
C PRO A 77 -10.52 7.14 21.77
N HIS A 78 -11.56 7.84 21.31
CA HIS A 78 -12.90 7.28 21.16
C HIS A 78 -13.20 6.72 19.77
N LEU A 79 -12.24 6.80 18.84
CA LEU A 79 -12.34 6.20 17.53
C LEU A 79 -11.70 4.81 17.52
N THR A 80 -12.23 3.93 16.68
CA THR A 80 -11.58 2.66 16.37
C THR A 80 -10.31 2.87 15.57
N THR A 81 -9.41 1.90 15.55
CA THR A 81 -8.18 1.93 14.73
C THR A 81 -8.47 2.19 13.26
N MET A 82 -9.53 1.59 12.70
CA MET A 82 -9.96 1.81 11.31
C MET A 82 -10.47 3.24 11.08
N GLU A 83 -11.18 3.82 12.03
CA GLU A 83 -11.66 5.21 11.93
C GLU A 83 -10.50 6.20 12.02
N CYS A 84 -9.51 5.95 12.89
CA CYS A 84 -8.27 6.72 12.94
C CYS A 84 -7.50 6.62 11.61
N GLU A 85 -7.34 5.43 11.03
CA GLU A 85 -6.71 5.24 9.72
C GLU A 85 -7.42 6.03 8.62
N ILE A 86 -8.75 5.94 8.53
CA ILE A 86 -9.55 6.66 7.52
C ILE A 86 -9.39 8.17 7.70
N ARG A 87 -9.40 8.64 8.95
CA ARG A 87 -9.24 10.05 9.29
C ARG A 87 -7.88 10.57 8.85
N GLU A 88 -6.80 9.89 9.20
CA GLU A 88 -5.43 10.26 8.83
C GLU A 88 -5.26 10.28 7.31
N ARG A 89 -5.70 9.23 6.59
CA ARG A 89 -5.69 9.17 5.12
C ARG A 89 -6.42 10.35 4.48
N LYS A 90 -7.56 10.77 5.05
CA LYS A 90 -8.33 11.91 4.56
C LYS A 90 -7.59 13.23 4.82
N MET A 91 -7.07 13.46 6.02
CA MET A 91 -6.32 14.66 6.37
C MET A 91 -5.07 14.80 5.52
N LEU A 92 -4.31 13.72 5.36
CA LEU A 92 -3.14 13.65 4.47
C LEU A 92 -3.53 14.00 3.02
N SER A 93 -4.60 13.43 2.49
CA SER A 93 -5.05 13.72 1.12
C SER A 93 -5.47 15.19 0.94
N LEU A 94 -6.08 15.80 1.94
CA LEU A 94 -6.42 17.22 1.91
C LEU A 94 -5.14 18.08 1.92
N LYS A 95 -4.13 17.70 2.70
CA LYS A 95 -2.81 18.35 2.72
C LYS A 95 -2.10 18.22 1.36
N MET A 96 -2.23 17.08 0.69
CA MET A 96 -1.71 16.84 -0.66
C MET A 96 -2.40 17.70 -1.72
N GLY A 97 -3.65 18.10 -1.52
CA GLY A 97 -4.39 19.03 -2.37
C GLY A 97 -5.26 18.35 -3.43
N ILE A 98 -6.56 18.68 -3.39
CA ILE A 98 -7.56 18.22 -4.37
C ILE A 98 -7.25 18.77 -5.76
N GLY A 99 -7.58 18.01 -6.81
CA GLY A 99 -7.25 18.35 -8.21
C GLY A 99 -5.91 17.77 -8.66
N ASN A 100 -5.25 17.00 -7.79
CA ASN A 100 -4.03 16.25 -8.07
C ASN A 100 -4.30 14.73 -7.97
N TRP A 101 -3.35 13.93 -8.43
CA TRP A 101 -3.33 12.50 -8.09
C TRP A 101 -2.88 12.32 -6.66
N LEU A 102 -3.77 11.79 -5.83
CA LEU A 102 -3.55 11.49 -4.42
C LEU A 102 -3.13 10.02 -4.31
N ILE A 103 -1.83 9.78 -4.21
CA ILE A 103 -1.26 8.44 -4.13
C ILE A 103 -0.89 8.18 -2.68
N GLN A 104 -1.46 7.14 -2.07
CA GLN A 104 -1.11 6.72 -0.72
C GLN A 104 -0.44 5.37 -0.75
N ILE A 105 0.71 5.29 -0.11
CA ILE A 105 1.60 4.14 -0.04
C ILE A 105 1.89 3.89 1.44
N ASP A 106 1.86 2.65 1.89
CA ASP A 106 2.28 2.30 3.24
C ASP A 106 3.81 2.13 3.28
N SER A 107 4.44 2.30 4.43
CA SER A 107 5.91 2.27 4.59
C SER A 107 6.55 1.00 4.03
N ASP A 108 5.83 -0.11 4.07
CA ASP A 108 6.25 -1.45 3.67
C ASP A 108 5.85 -1.82 2.23
N GLU A 109 5.55 -0.83 1.38
CA GLU A 109 5.14 -1.01 -0.01
C GLU A 109 6.18 -0.42 -0.99
N TYR A 110 6.65 -1.21 -1.94
CA TYR A 110 7.71 -0.84 -2.88
C TYR A 110 7.26 -1.03 -4.33
N PHE A 111 7.12 0.06 -5.09
CA PHE A 111 6.79 -0.03 -6.51
C PHE A 111 7.92 -0.68 -7.31
N VAL A 112 7.58 -1.67 -8.14
CA VAL A 112 8.53 -2.28 -9.07
C VAL A 112 8.85 -1.32 -10.23
N ASP A 113 7.82 -0.65 -10.75
CA ASP A 113 7.95 0.35 -11.84
C ASP A 113 6.93 1.49 -11.61
N PHE A 114 7.34 2.50 -10.86
CA PHE A 114 6.49 3.64 -10.55
C PHE A 114 6.28 4.58 -11.76
N LYS A 115 7.28 4.72 -12.62
CA LYS A 115 7.17 5.50 -13.87
C LYS A 115 6.05 4.97 -14.76
N LYS A 116 5.94 3.66 -14.91
CA LYS A 116 4.83 3.01 -15.61
C LYS A 116 3.49 3.25 -14.91
N PHE A 117 3.45 3.26 -13.57
CA PHE A 117 2.24 3.58 -12.82
C PHE A 117 1.79 5.00 -13.08
N VAL A 118 2.67 5.99 -13.01
CA VAL A 118 2.40 7.40 -13.35
C VAL A 118 1.91 7.53 -14.80
N SER A 119 2.54 6.84 -15.74
CA SER A 119 2.08 6.81 -17.14
C SER A 119 0.64 6.29 -17.28
N ASN A 120 0.25 5.31 -16.47
CA ASN A 120 -1.13 4.82 -16.42
C ASN A 120 -2.09 5.83 -15.79
N LEU A 121 -1.70 6.54 -14.72
CA LEU A 121 -2.50 7.61 -14.12
C LEU A 121 -2.81 8.71 -15.12
N ARG A 122 -1.81 9.14 -15.90
CA ARG A 122 -1.93 10.21 -16.88
C ARG A 122 -3.03 10.01 -17.94
N LYS A 123 -3.39 8.77 -18.23
CA LYS A 123 -4.53 8.43 -19.13
C LYS A 123 -5.88 8.86 -18.57
N TYR A 124 -5.93 9.21 -17.28
CA TYR A 124 -7.15 9.59 -16.56
C TYR A 124 -7.09 10.99 -15.96
N ASP A 125 -6.15 11.85 -16.40
CA ASP A 125 -5.99 13.23 -15.90
C ASP A 125 -7.29 14.05 -16.02
N SER A 126 -8.15 13.74 -17.00
CA SER A 126 -9.47 14.40 -17.15
C SER A 126 -10.40 14.21 -15.94
N TYR A 127 -10.16 13.19 -15.10
CA TYR A 127 -10.93 12.96 -13.87
C TYR A 127 -10.48 13.86 -12.71
N LEU A 128 -9.40 14.61 -12.86
CA LEU A 128 -8.95 15.60 -11.88
C LEU A 128 -9.76 16.89 -11.93
N VAL A 129 -10.54 17.09 -13.00
CA VAL A 129 -11.51 18.19 -13.11
C VAL A 129 -12.83 17.75 -12.46
N ASN A 130 -13.30 18.51 -11.48
CA ASN A 130 -14.49 18.19 -10.65
C ASN A 130 -14.43 16.76 -10.09
N PRO A 131 -13.37 16.42 -9.34
CA PRO A 131 -13.08 15.03 -8.96
C PRO A 131 -14.14 14.45 -8.03
N GLU A 132 -14.82 15.25 -7.22
CA GLU A 132 -15.91 14.84 -6.34
C GLU A 132 -17.08 14.22 -7.09
N GLN A 133 -17.44 14.78 -8.26
CA GLN A 133 -18.55 14.30 -9.09
C GLN A 133 -18.20 12.99 -9.82
N ARG A 134 -16.91 12.72 -10.03
CA ARG A 134 -16.40 11.58 -10.78
C ARG A 134 -15.27 10.87 -10.05
N PRO A 135 -15.49 10.38 -8.81
CA PRO A 135 -14.43 9.75 -8.04
C PRO A 135 -13.98 8.43 -8.68
N ILE A 136 -12.70 8.28 -8.85
CA ILE A 136 -12.05 7.06 -9.32
C ILE A 136 -10.92 6.63 -8.41
N GLN A 137 -10.62 5.35 -8.42
CA GLN A 137 -9.50 4.77 -7.69
C GLN A 137 -8.69 3.85 -8.61
N ILE A 138 -7.38 4.00 -8.58
CA ILE A 138 -6.46 3.25 -9.43
C ILE A 138 -5.86 2.12 -8.62
N CYS A 139 -5.95 0.91 -9.17
CA CYS A 139 -5.48 -0.31 -8.56
C CYS A 139 -4.21 -0.82 -9.25
N ALA A 140 -3.27 -1.29 -8.44
CA ALA A 140 -2.14 -2.13 -8.84
C ALA A 140 -2.25 -3.49 -8.14
N PHE A 141 -1.21 -4.30 -8.20
CA PHE A 141 -1.21 -5.64 -7.62
C PHE A 141 -0.03 -5.81 -6.66
N TRP A 142 -0.31 -6.22 -5.43
CA TRP A 142 0.68 -6.65 -4.47
C TRP A 142 1.23 -8.04 -4.79
N ILE A 143 2.53 -8.19 -4.65
CA ILE A 143 3.20 -9.42 -4.32
C ILE A 143 3.49 -9.37 -2.82
N MET A 144 2.77 -10.18 -2.05
CA MET A 144 2.90 -10.20 -0.59
C MET A 144 4.15 -10.97 -0.20
N LEU A 145 5.13 -10.30 0.37
CA LEU A 145 6.28 -10.92 1.00
C LEU A 145 5.81 -11.52 2.34
N TYR A 146 6.07 -12.81 2.53
CA TYR A 146 5.43 -13.55 3.61
C TYR A 146 6.36 -13.77 4.81
N LYS A 147 7.60 -14.19 4.55
CA LYS A 147 8.56 -14.44 5.61
C LYS A 147 10.00 -14.43 5.09
N TYR A 148 10.88 -13.74 5.78
CA TYR A 148 12.31 -13.89 5.59
C TYR A 148 12.75 -15.28 6.07
N THR A 149 13.63 -15.92 5.32
CA THR A 149 14.25 -17.19 5.62
C THR A 149 15.77 -17.05 5.61
N GLU A 150 16.51 -18.11 5.80
CA GLU A 150 17.98 -18.04 5.79
C GLU A 150 18.52 -17.54 4.45
N ASN A 151 18.03 -18.09 3.33
CA ASN A 151 18.59 -17.87 2.00
C ASN A 151 17.70 -17.01 1.08
N GLY A 152 16.60 -16.46 1.59
CA GLY A 152 15.71 -15.64 0.77
C GLY A 152 14.41 -15.22 1.43
N ILE A 153 13.37 -15.03 0.62
CA ILE A 153 12.04 -14.59 1.08
C ILE A 153 10.96 -15.51 0.50
N LEU A 154 10.09 -16.01 1.37
CA LEU A 154 8.83 -16.62 0.96
C LEU A 154 7.83 -15.53 0.58
N TYR A 155 7.06 -15.74 -0.49
CA TYR A 155 6.00 -14.83 -0.92
C TYR A 155 4.75 -15.59 -1.34
N VAL A 156 3.61 -14.91 -1.34
CA VAL A 156 2.32 -15.48 -1.78
C VAL A 156 2.29 -15.55 -3.31
N ASP A 157 2.20 -16.78 -3.87
CA ASP A 157 2.22 -17.03 -5.33
C ASP A 157 0.89 -16.64 -6.00
N LYS A 158 0.44 -15.41 -5.71
CA LYS A 158 -0.77 -14.83 -6.29
C LYS A 158 -0.77 -13.31 -6.13
N PRO A 159 -0.73 -12.54 -7.23
CA PRO A 159 -0.88 -11.10 -7.15
C PRO A 159 -2.25 -10.71 -6.57
N LEU A 160 -2.25 -9.84 -5.57
CA LEU A 160 -3.45 -9.35 -4.89
C LEU A 160 -3.74 -7.90 -5.29
N LYS A 161 -5.00 -7.62 -5.62
CA LYS A 161 -5.42 -6.25 -5.95
C LYS A 161 -5.30 -5.33 -4.73
N ALA A 162 -4.68 -4.16 -4.96
CA ALA A 162 -4.63 -3.07 -4.00
C ALA A 162 -4.92 -1.72 -4.66
N ILE A 163 -5.40 -0.76 -3.87
CA ILE A 163 -5.69 0.60 -4.31
C ILE A 163 -4.52 1.48 -3.90
N PHE A 164 -4.00 2.29 -4.83
CA PHE A 164 -2.87 3.17 -4.57
C PHE A 164 -3.15 4.65 -4.82
N ALA A 165 -4.06 4.97 -5.74
CA ALA A 165 -4.34 6.36 -6.06
C ALA A 165 -5.84 6.63 -6.17
N THR A 166 -6.22 7.86 -5.83
CA THR A 166 -7.54 8.41 -6.09
C THR A 166 -7.44 9.86 -6.56
N ASN A 167 -8.49 10.34 -7.19
CA ASN A 167 -8.65 11.75 -7.51
C ASN A 167 -9.45 12.52 -6.44
N TYR A 168 -10.18 11.81 -5.53
CA TYR A 168 -10.98 12.41 -4.47
C TYR A 168 -11.01 11.52 -3.21
N PRO A 169 -10.69 12.06 -2.01
CA PRO A 169 -10.43 11.27 -0.80
C PRO A 169 -11.71 10.95 0.01
N SER A 170 -12.71 10.32 -0.60
CA SER A 170 -13.93 9.87 0.07
C SER A 170 -13.78 8.45 0.65
N TYR A 171 -12.76 8.25 1.48
CA TYR A 171 -12.41 6.94 2.06
C TYR A 171 -13.53 6.36 2.92
N LYS A 172 -13.70 5.03 2.87
CA LYS A 172 -14.72 4.26 3.58
C LYS A 172 -14.15 3.10 4.39
N ASN A 173 -13.00 2.57 3.97
CA ASN A 173 -12.29 1.48 4.64
C ASN A 173 -10.85 1.49 4.09
N GLY A 174 -9.87 1.82 4.93
CA GLY A 174 -8.50 2.07 4.50
C GLY A 174 -8.46 3.00 3.27
N ARG A 175 -7.74 2.60 2.22
CA ARG A 175 -7.61 3.37 0.95
C ARG A 175 -8.83 3.29 0.02
N ARG A 176 -9.88 2.56 0.38
CA ARG A 176 -11.05 2.34 -0.48
C ARG A 176 -12.02 3.50 -0.44
N ILE A 177 -12.39 4.04 -1.62
CA ILE A 177 -13.42 5.04 -1.80
C ILE A 177 -14.69 4.46 -2.45
N LYS A 178 -15.80 5.23 -2.42
CA LYS A 178 -17.00 4.93 -3.21
C LYS A 178 -16.84 5.51 -4.61
N GLY A 179 -16.12 4.79 -5.50
CA GLY A 179 -15.82 5.25 -6.86
C GLY A 179 -15.53 4.08 -7.81
N ARG A 180 -15.39 4.44 -9.10
CA ARG A 180 -15.01 3.46 -10.13
C ARG A 180 -13.58 2.97 -9.88
N GLN A 181 -13.37 1.65 -9.92
CA GLN A 181 -12.05 1.04 -9.89
C GLN A 181 -11.47 0.90 -11.30
N ILE A 182 -10.21 1.27 -11.44
CA ILE A 182 -9.44 1.12 -12.66
C ILE A 182 -8.20 0.30 -12.32
N TYR A 183 -8.03 -0.79 -13.01
CA TYR A 183 -6.91 -1.72 -12.82
C TYR A 183 -5.77 -1.36 -13.76
N THR A 184 -4.56 -1.37 -13.24
CA THR A 184 -3.30 -1.30 -14.00
C THR A 184 -2.55 -2.61 -13.86
N ASN A 185 -1.60 -2.88 -14.73
CA ASN A 185 -0.73 -4.05 -14.63
C ASN A 185 0.58 -3.75 -13.88
N ASN A 186 0.53 -2.83 -12.94
CA ASN A 186 1.67 -2.51 -12.09
C ASN A 186 1.75 -3.47 -10.90
N ILE A 187 2.98 -3.79 -10.52
CA ILE A 187 3.30 -4.62 -9.36
C ILE A 187 3.92 -3.76 -8.26
N VAL A 188 3.55 -4.05 -7.04
CA VAL A 188 4.09 -3.47 -5.81
C VAL A 188 4.47 -4.62 -4.88
N LEU A 189 5.69 -4.64 -4.38
CA LEU A 189 6.06 -5.53 -3.29
C LEU A 189 5.44 -5.02 -1.99
N HIS A 190 4.92 -5.91 -1.18
CA HIS A 190 4.34 -5.55 0.12
C HIS A 190 4.97 -6.42 1.20
N GLU A 191 5.81 -5.81 2.00
CA GLU A 191 6.60 -6.46 3.06
C GLU A 191 5.80 -6.64 4.37
N SER A 192 4.50 -6.74 4.28
CA SER A 192 3.58 -6.74 5.41
C SER A 192 3.87 -7.81 6.46
N LEU A 193 4.26 -9.01 6.04
CA LEU A 193 4.38 -10.19 6.90
C LEU A 193 5.83 -10.69 7.04
N SER A 194 6.76 -10.23 6.21
CA SER A 194 8.18 -10.57 6.29
C SER A 194 8.90 -9.70 7.31
N ARG A 195 8.59 -9.92 8.57
CA ARG A 195 9.09 -9.19 9.74
C ARG A 195 9.63 -10.17 10.79
N SER A 196 10.20 -9.67 11.88
CA SER A 196 10.41 -10.50 13.08
C SER A 196 9.06 -10.89 13.70
N GLU A 197 9.09 -11.91 14.59
CA GLU A 197 7.87 -12.30 15.32
C GLU A 197 7.33 -11.14 16.17
N GLU A 198 8.21 -10.42 16.86
CA GLU A 198 7.87 -9.30 17.73
C GLU A 198 7.20 -8.16 16.92
N GLU A 199 7.82 -7.74 15.82
CA GLU A 199 7.25 -6.72 14.93
C GLU A 199 5.89 -7.14 14.37
N LEU A 200 5.73 -8.42 14.02
CA LEU A 200 4.48 -8.93 13.48
C LEU A 200 3.37 -8.95 14.53
N ARG A 201 3.67 -9.32 15.78
CA ARG A 201 2.74 -9.24 16.90
C ARG A 201 2.32 -7.81 17.17
N PHE A 202 3.28 -6.89 17.27
CA PHE A 202 3.01 -5.47 17.47
C PHE A 202 2.14 -4.89 16.34
N LYS A 203 2.44 -5.24 15.08
CA LYS A 203 1.65 -4.84 13.91
C LYS A 203 0.20 -5.30 14.05
N PHE A 204 -0.05 -6.57 14.36
CA PHE A 204 -1.41 -7.09 14.48
C PHE A 204 -2.21 -6.48 15.63
N GLU A 205 -1.57 -6.02 16.69
CA GLU A 205 -2.22 -5.33 17.80
C GLU A 205 -2.60 -3.89 17.46
N ASN A 206 -1.82 -3.22 16.62
CA ASN A 206 -1.92 -1.79 16.33
C ASN A 206 -2.54 -1.45 14.97
N TRP A 207 -2.79 -2.45 14.14
CA TRP A 207 -3.26 -2.27 12.78
C TRP A 207 -4.78 -2.00 12.70
N GLY A 208 -5.24 -1.33 11.61
CA GLY A 208 -6.66 -1.01 11.38
C GLY A 208 -7.60 -2.22 11.36
N HIS A 209 -7.09 -3.44 11.10
CA HIS A 209 -7.84 -4.71 11.13
C HIS A 209 -7.46 -5.61 12.31
N ASN A 210 -7.00 -5.06 13.41
CA ASN A 210 -6.51 -5.82 14.57
C ASN A 210 -7.51 -6.85 15.11
N THR A 211 -8.81 -6.58 15.06
CA THR A 211 -9.87 -7.48 15.51
C THR A 211 -10.19 -8.62 14.53
N ASP A 212 -9.73 -8.53 13.29
CA ASP A 212 -10.09 -9.45 12.21
C ASP A 212 -9.05 -10.59 12.00
N VAL A 213 -7.90 -10.52 12.70
CA VAL A 213 -6.79 -11.46 12.50
C VAL A 213 -7.14 -12.84 13.01
N ASN A 214 -6.94 -13.86 12.17
CA ASN A 214 -7.14 -15.27 12.56
C ASN A 214 -6.13 -15.69 13.61
N LYS A 215 -6.63 -16.23 14.73
CA LYS A 215 -5.82 -16.64 15.90
C LYS A 215 -4.75 -17.69 15.55
N ASP A 216 -5.02 -18.57 14.57
CA ASP A 216 -4.08 -19.64 14.17
C ASP A 216 -3.00 -19.17 13.20
N PHE A 217 -3.10 -17.94 12.69
CA PHE A 217 -2.19 -17.43 11.67
C PHE A 217 -0.74 -17.44 12.14
N LEU A 218 -0.50 -16.88 13.32
CA LEU A 218 0.86 -16.72 13.83
C LEU A 218 1.55 -18.08 14.08
N ALA A 219 0.82 -19.04 14.61
CA ALA A 219 1.35 -20.41 14.80
C ALA A 219 1.77 -21.04 13.46
N LYS A 220 0.98 -20.85 12.42
CA LYS A 220 1.31 -21.29 11.05
C LYS A 220 2.51 -20.54 10.49
N TRP A 221 2.58 -19.22 10.69
CA TRP A 221 3.66 -18.39 10.21
C TRP A 221 5.00 -18.76 10.86
N LEU A 222 5.01 -19.10 12.17
CA LEU A 222 6.22 -19.45 12.91
C LEU A 222 6.91 -20.70 12.35
N VAL A 223 6.15 -21.72 12.00
CA VAL A 223 6.70 -23.02 11.61
C VAL A 223 7.06 -23.14 10.13
N VAL A 224 6.57 -22.22 9.27
CA VAL A 224 6.89 -22.25 7.85
C VAL A 224 8.33 -21.81 7.58
N ASN A 225 9.01 -22.53 6.68
CA ASN A 225 10.39 -22.31 6.29
C ASN A 225 10.67 -22.79 4.85
N GLU A 226 11.92 -22.76 4.41
CA GLU A 226 12.36 -23.13 3.05
C GLU A 226 12.11 -24.60 2.70
N THR A 227 12.03 -25.49 3.68
CA THR A 227 11.87 -26.93 3.44
C THR A 227 10.41 -27.35 3.30
N ASN A 228 9.47 -26.65 3.97
CA ASN A 228 8.07 -27.06 4.05
C ASN A 228 7.07 -26.13 3.35
N TYR A 229 7.47 -24.94 2.84
CA TYR A 229 6.54 -23.94 2.30
C TYR A 229 5.68 -24.43 1.14
N LYS A 230 6.14 -25.43 0.36
CA LYS A 230 5.41 -25.96 -0.80
C LYS A 230 4.11 -26.68 -0.42
N GLU A 231 4.06 -27.20 0.81
CA GLU A 231 2.90 -27.93 1.35
C GLU A 231 1.90 -27.00 2.04
N TYR A 232 2.28 -25.73 2.25
CA TYR A 232 1.48 -24.76 2.98
C TYR A 232 0.24 -24.36 2.22
N LYS A 233 -0.92 -24.47 2.87
CA LYS A 233 -2.25 -24.09 2.37
C LYS A 233 -3.03 -23.36 3.46
N ASP A 234 -4.00 -22.54 3.02
CA ASP A 234 -4.96 -21.90 3.93
C ASP A 234 -4.30 -21.07 5.04
N PHE A 235 -3.41 -20.16 4.63
CA PHE A 235 -2.53 -19.40 5.54
C PHE A 235 -2.75 -17.87 5.47
N TYR A 236 -3.89 -17.40 4.95
CA TYR A 236 -4.19 -15.95 4.97
C TYR A 236 -4.66 -15.53 6.36
N TYR A 237 -4.12 -14.43 6.86
CA TYR A 237 -4.34 -13.95 8.23
C TYR A 237 -5.78 -13.47 8.52
N LEU A 238 -6.58 -13.09 7.51
CA LEU A 238 -8.00 -12.72 7.71
C LEU A 238 -8.94 -13.87 7.33
N GLN A 239 -8.75 -14.46 6.16
CA GLN A 239 -9.58 -15.52 5.60
C GLN A 239 -8.69 -16.67 5.11
N PRO A 240 -8.34 -17.64 5.96
CA PRO A 240 -7.27 -18.61 5.68
C PRO A 240 -7.34 -19.24 4.28
N LYS A 241 -8.51 -19.65 3.84
CA LYS A 241 -8.73 -20.32 2.53
C LYS A 241 -8.39 -19.47 1.28
N LYS A 242 -8.10 -18.18 1.43
CA LYS A 242 -7.74 -17.30 0.30
C LYS A 242 -6.35 -17.55 -0.26
N TRP A 243 -5.37 -17.91 0.58
CA TRP A 243 -3.99 -18.14 0.18
C TRP A 243 -3.69 -19.62 0.17
N LYS A 244 -3.28 -20.11 -1.01
CA LYS A 244 -3.15 -21.55 -1.28
C LYS A 244 -1.72 -21.98 -1.52
N LYS A 245 -0.81 -21.06 -1.84
CA LYS A 245 0.52 -21.39 -2.29
C LYS A 245 1.52 -20.30 -1.95
N LEU A 246 2.65 -20.71 -1.39
CA LEU A 246 3.85 -19.90 -1.26
C LEU A 246 4.82 -20.22 -2.40
N ALA A 247 5.64 -19.25 -2.75
CA ALA A 247 6.80 -19.40 -3.60
C ALA A 247 8.00 -18.72 -2.94
N PHE A 248 9.16 -18.79 -3.55
CA PHE A 248 10.43 -18.41 -2.95
C PHE A 248 11.26 -17.54 -3.89
N PHE A 249 11.78 -16.43 -3.38
CA PHE A 249 12.85 -15.64 -3.99
C PHE A 249 14.16 -16.00 -3.30
N PRO A 250 15.21 -16.43 -4.06
CA PRO A 250 16.50 -16.82 -3.48
C PRO A 250 17.39 -15.60 -3.18
N THR A 251 16.79 -14.56 -2.62
CA THR A 251 17.46 -13.33 -2.18
C THR A 251 16.59 -12.61 -1.16
N LYS A 252 17.22 -11.83 -0.29
CA LYS A 252 16.57 -10.91 0.66
C LYS A 252 16.62 -9.46 0.18
N ASN A 253 17.34 -9.21 -0.92
CA ASN A 253 17.51 -7.87 -1.45
C ASN A 253 16.27 -7.46 -2.27
N ILE A 254 15.56 -6.44 -1.80
CA ILE A 254 14.35 -5.90 -2.45
C ILE A 254 14.62 -5.41 -3.88
N ALA A 255 15.80 -4.84 -4.14
CA ALA A 255 16.16 -4.37 -5.49
C ALA A 255 16.31 -5.55 -6.46
N GLU A 256 16.98 -6.63 -6.03
CA GLU A 256 17.11 -7.86 -6.83
C GLU A 256 15.75 -8.53 -7.08
N ILE A 257 14.85 -8.56 -6.07
CA ILE A 257 13.51 -9.09 -6.25
C ILE A 257 12.72 -8.27 -7.29
N LYS A 258 12.84 -6.94 -7.26
CA LYS A 258 12.23 -6.07 -8.30
C LYS A 258 12.73 -6.41 -9.68
N ASP A 259 14.03 -6.63 -9.85
CA ASP A 259 14.64 -7.01 -11.13
C ASP A 259 14.12 -8.37 -11.62
N VAL A 260 14.02 -9.36 -10.73
CA VAL A 260 13.44 -10.67 -11.05
C VAL A 260 12.01 -10.53 -11.54
N ILE A 261 11.18 -9.75 -10.85
CA ILE A 261 9.77 -9.54 -11.24
C ILE A 261 9.66 -8.81 -12.58
N GLN A 262 10.53 -7.85 -12.86
CA GLN A 262 10.53 -7.16 -14.16
C GLN A 262 10.90 -8.10 -15.31
N LYS A 263 11.81 -9.03 -15.08
CA LYS A 263 12.27 -10.02 -16.06
C LYS A 263 11.31 -11.20 -16.21
N GLU A 264 10.79 -11.69 -15.09
CA GLU A 264 9.86 -12.83 -15.06
C GLU A 264 8.42 -12.39 -15.29
N ARG A 265 7.88 -12.68 -16.49
CA ARG A 265 6.46 -12.40 -16.83
C ARG A 265 5.46 -13.20 -15.98
N LYS A 266 5.90 -14.22 -15.27
CA LYS A 266 5.07 -15.13 -14.46
C LYS A 266 4.22 -14.43 -13.40
N LEU A 267 4.75 -13.37 -12.78
CA LEU A 267 4.06 -12.60 -11.74
C LEU A 267 3.26 -11.41 -12.31
N ASN A 268 3.34 -11.17 -13.62
CA ASN A 268 2.61 -10.09 -14.26
C ASN A 268 1.16 -10.47 -14.54
N VAL A 269 0.25 -9.58 -14.18
CA VAL A 269 -1.15 -9.72 -14.58
C VAL A 269 -1.31 -9.37 -16.06
N LEU A 270 -1.85 -10.28 -16.85
CA LEU A 270 -2.00 -10.12 -18.30
C LEU A 270 -2.86 -8.89 -18.65
N SER A 271 -2.44 -8.14 -19.66
CA SER A 271 -3.16 -6.94 -20.13
C SER A 271 -4.60 -7.24 -20.56
N SER A 272 -4.86 -8.41 -21.13
CA SER A 272 -6.22 -8.88 -21.47
C SER A 272 -7.11 -9.02 -20.23
N VAL A 273 -6.59 -9.58 -19.14
CA VAL A 273 -7.29 -9.69 -17.86
C VAL A 273 -7.61 -8.30 -17.28
N ILE A 274 -6.66 -7.38 -17.37
CA ILE A 274 -6.85 -5.98 -16.95
C ILE A 274 -7.96 -5.31 -17.76
N TYR A 275 -7.93 -5.49 -19.10
CA TYR A 275 -8.94 -4.94 -20.00
C TYR A 275 -10.35 -5.43 -19.65
N VAL A 276 -10.54 -6.75 -19.52
CA VAL A 276 -11.83 -7.35 -19.15
C VAL A 276 -12.32 -6.86 -17.78
N LYS A 277 -11.43 -6.79 -16.78
CA LYS A 277 -11.77 -6.24 -15.45
C LYS A 277 -12.22 -4.79 -15.52
N ASN A 278 -11.51 -3.95 -16.28
CA ASN A 278 -11.84 -2.53 -16.44
C ASN A 278 -13.18 -2.34 -17.16
N LEU A 279 -13.46 -3.13 -18.19
CA LEU A 279 -14.74 -3.11 -18.89
C LEU A 279 -15.89 -3.51 -17.95
N GLY A 280 -15.75 -4.61 -17.22
CA GLY A 280 -16.75 -5.07 -16.25
C GLY A 280 -17.04 -4.04 -15.16
N HIS A 281 -16.00 -3.40 -14.60
CA HIS A 281 -16.17 -2.34 -13.62
C HIS A 281 -16.84 -1.08 -14.20
N LYS A 282 -16.52 -0.71 -15.44
CA LYS A 282 -17.18 0.39 -16.15
C LYS A 282 -18.68 0.13 -16.30
N LEU A 283 -19.06 -1.03 -16.80
CA LEU A 283 -20.46 -1.43 -16.99
C LEU A 283 -21.23 -1.45 -15.66
N LYS A 284 -20.64 -2.09 -14.63
CA LYS A 284 -21.25 -2.13 -13.30
C LYS A 284 -21.46 -0.75 -12.69
N PHE A 285 -20.52 0.16 -12.90
CA PHE A 285 -20.62 1.55 -12.40
C PHE A 285 -21.73 2.33 -13.11
N LEU A 286 -21.84 2.19 -14.44
CA LEU A 286 -22.88 2.82 -15.25
C LEU A 286 -24.28 2.31 -14.89
N LEU A 287 -24.45 0.98 -14.70
CA LEU A 287 -25.73 0.39 -14.28
C LEU A 287 -26.16 0.91 -12.91
N LYS A 288 -25.23 1.00 -11.94
CA LYS A 288 -25.56 1.53 -10.61
C LYS A 288 -25.98 2.99 -10.64
N LYS A 289 -25.38 3.81 -11.51
CA LYS A 289 -25.75 5.20 -11.67
C LYS A 289 -27.19 5.34 -12.21
N LYS A 290 -27.56 4.57 -13.25
CA LYS A 290 -28.93 4.54 -13.82
C LYS A 290 -30.00 4.05 -12.84
N LEU A 291 -29.67 3.25 -11.84
CA LEU A 291 -30.60 2.77 -10.83
C LEU A 291 -30.80 3.75 -9.65
N GLN A 292 -30.02 4.82 -9.61
CA GLN A 292 -30.05 5.87 -8.57
C GLN A 292 -30.62 7.21 -9.12
N GLU A 293 -30.77 7.33 -10.44
CA GLU A 293 -31.53 8.37 -11.17
C GLU A 293 -32.98 7.91 -11.34
#